data_853064af7c67eabe2bc1b617fb80d895
#
_entry.id   853064af7c67eabe2bc1b617fb80d895
#
_cell.length_a   1.000
_cell.length_b   1.000
_cell.length_c   1.000
_cell.angle_alpha   90.00
_cell.angle_beta   90.00
_cell.angle_gamma   90.00
#
_symmetry.space_group_name_H-M   'P 1'
#
loop_
_entity.id
_entity.type
_entity.pdbx_description
1 polymer ?
#
loop_
_entity_poly.entity_id
_entity_poly.type
_entity_poly.pdbx_seq_one_letter_code
_entity_poly.pdbx_strand_id
1 'polypeptide(L)'
;MRDRTLLTMRAIEIRNPGGPEELVVTDLSTPLPGVGEVLIKVTAAGINRPDVMQREGKYPPPPGASDILGLEVAGIITELGEGVT
;
A
#
# COMPACT_ATOMS: atom_id res chain seq x y z
N MET A 1 0.27 22.21 -13.15
CA MET A 1 0.81 20.95 -12.58
C MET A 1 0.38 20.84 -11.12
N ARG A 2 -0.07 19.67 -10.70
CA ARG A 2 -0.50 19.48 -9.32
C ARG A 2 0.69 19.21 -8.40
N ASP A 3 0.71 19.88 -7.24
CA ASP A 3 1.74 19.66 -6.24
C ASP A 3 1.45 18.34 -5.48
N ARG A 4 2.27 17.32 -5.72
CA ARG A 4 2.11 15.99 -5.15
C ARG A 4 2.37 15.96 -3.63
N THR A 5 3.11 16.95 -3.11
CA THR A 5 3.41 16.98 -1.67
C THR A 5 2.16 17.27 -0.83
N LEU A 6 1.10 17.82 -1.44
CA LEU A 6 -0.16 18.09 -0.78
C LEU A 6 -1.14 16.92 -0.84
N LEU A 7 -0.78 15.85 -1.56
CA LEU A 7 -1.65 14.68 -1.71
C LEU A 7 -1.31 13.63 -0.68
N THR A 8 -2.31 13.24 0.09
CA THR A 8 -2.16 12.17 1.07
C THR A 8 -3.21 11.10 0.84
N MET A 9 -2.96 9.93 1.37
CA MET A 9 -3.88 8.80 1.35
C MET A 9 -3.90 8.16 2.74
N ARG A 10 -4.99 7.49 3.07
CA ARG A 10 -5.05 6.69 4.28
C ARG A 10 -4.49 5.30 4.00
N ALA A 11 -3.75 4.76 4.96
CA ALA A 11 -3.20 3.43 4.89
C ALA A 11 -3.28 2.77 6.26
N ILE A 12 -3.16 1.45 6.29
CA ILE A 12 -3.10 0.69 7.54
C ILE A 12 -1.63 0.36 7.79
N GLU A 13 -1.12 0.82 8.93
CA GLU A 13 0.25 0.60 9.34
C GLU A 13 0.30 -0.37 10.50
N ILE A 14 1.36 -1.20 10.55
CA ILE A 14 1.63 -2.04 11.70
C ILE A 14 2.53 -1.24 12.64
N ARG A 15 2.00 -0.87 13.81
CA ARG A 15 2.77 -0.10 14.80
C ARG A 15 3.92 -0.93 15.37
N ASN A 16 3.62 -2.15 15.79
CA ASN A 16 4.60 -3.16 16.21
C ASN A 16 4.07 -4.53 15.82
N PRO A 17 4.91 -5.49 15.48
CA PRO A 17 4.41 -6.84 15.18
C PRO A 17 3.60 -7.39 16.34
N GLY A 18 2.43 -7.96 16.04
CA GLY A 18 1.56 -8.49 17.09
C GLY A 18 0.13 -8.71 16.62
N GLY A 19 -0.81 -8.49 17.52
CA GLY A 19 -2.22 -8.71 17.30
C GLY A 19 -2.91 -7.60 16.52
N PRO A 20 -4.23 -7.72 16.30
CA PRO A 20 -4.99 -6.73 15.51
C PRO A 20 -4.94 -5.31 16.08
N GLU A 21 -4.73 -5.16 17.37
CA GLU A 21 -4.61 -3.85 18.03
C GLU A 21 -3.40 -3.05 17.57
N GLU A 22 -2.43 -3.71 16.91
CA GLU A 22 -1.26 -3.03 16.37
C GLU A 22 -1.49 -2.40 14.99
N LEU A 23 -2.66 -2.60 14.41
CA LEU A 23 -3.03 -1.97 13.15
C LEU A 23 -3.61 -0.59 13.41
N VAL A 24 -3.03 0.42 12.78
CA VAL A 24 -3.47 1.81 12.91
C VAL A 24 -3.69 2.44 11.55
N VAL A 25 -4.69 3.30 11.47
CA VAL A 25 -4.92 4.10 10.26
C VAL A 25 -3.98 5.30 10.32
N THR A 26 -3.25 5.52 9.25
CA THR A 26 -2.31 6.63 9.15
C THR A 26 -2.42 7.32 7.80
N ASP A 27 -1.98 8.56 7.74
CA ASP A 27 -1.92 9.32 6.50
C ASP A 27 -0.50 9.23 5.94
N LEU A 28 -0.40 8.83 4.68
CA LEU A 28 0.87 8.74 3.97
C LEU A 28 0.78 9.59 2.70
N SER A 29 1.94 10.00 2.18
CA SER A 29 1.98 10.64 0.87
C SER A 29 1.50 9.67 -0.20
N THR A 30 0.66 10.16 -1.12
CA THR A 30 0.24 9.37 -2.27
C THR A 30 1.45 9.02 -3.12
N PRO A 31 1.71 7.73 -3.41
CA PRO A 31 2.90 7.35 -4.17
C PRO A 31 2.81 7.78 -5.64
N LEU A 32 3.96 7.84 -6.27
CA LEU A 32 4.07 8.01 -7.72
C LEU A 32 4.33 6.65 -8.35
N PRO A 33 3.67 6.31 -9.47
CA PRO A 33 3.97 5.06 -10.16
C PRO A 33 5.37 5.14 -10.78
N GLY A 34 6.18 4.13 -10.51
CA GLY A 34 7.49 4.00 -11.11
C GLY A 34 7.43 3.41 -12.51
N VAL A 35 8.60 3.09 -13.08
CA VAL A 35 8.69 2.47 -14.40
C VAL A 35 7.94 1.13 -14.39
N GLY A 36 7.03 0.94 -15.35
CA GLY A 36 6.24 -0.28 -15.47
C GLY A 36 5.12 -0.42 -14.46
N GLU A 37 4.86 0.61 -13.66
CA GLU A 37 3.84 0.59 -12.61
C GLU A 37 2.65 1.49 -12.96
N VAL A 38 1.54 1.25 -12.27
CA VAL A 38 0.35 2.11 -12.36
C VAL A 38 -0.08 2.51 -10.96
N LEU A 39 -0.75 3.66 -10.87
CA LEU A 39 -1.38 4.08 -9.61
C LEU A 39 -2.85 3.72 -9.68
N ILE A 40 -3.33 3.00 -8.67
CA ILE A 40 -4.72 2.54 -8.58
C ILE A 40 -5.43 3.29 -7.45
N LYS A 41 -6.56 3.93 -7.78
CA LYS A 41 -7.48 4.40 -6.75
C LYS A 41 -8.26 3.19 -6.26
N VAL A 42 -7.93 2.70 -5.08
CA VAL A 42 -8.46 1.46 -4.53
C VAL A 42 -9.91 1.65 -4.10
N THR A 43 -10.80 0.76 -4.57
CA THR A 43 -12.20 0.71 -4.13
C THR A 43 -12.46 -0.46 -3.20
N ALA A 44 -11.63 -1.50 -3.29
CA ALA A 44 -11.72 -2.67 -2.41
C ALA A 44 -10.36 -3.35 -2.34
N ALA A 45 -10.09 -4.00 -1.22
CA ALA A 45 -8.86 -4.76 -1.03
C ALA A 45 -9.21 -6.07 -0.32
N GLY A 46 -8.53 -7.14 -0.72
CA GLY A 46 -8.70 -8.43 -0.08
C GLY A 46 -7.79 -8.58 1.14
N ILE A 47 -8.19 -9.44 2.04
CA ILE A 47 -7.37 -9.82 3.21
C ILE A 47 -6.97 -11.28 3.01
N ASN A 48 -5.68 -11.54 3.11
CA ASN A 48 -5.12 -12.86 2.88
C ASN A 48 -4.26 -13.28 4.07
N ARG A 49 -3.99 -14.59 4.19
CA ARG A 49 -3.20 -15.09 5.29
C ARG A 49 -1.80 -14.46 5.40
N PRO A 50 -1.06 -14.20 4.32
CA PRO A 50 0.22 -13.50 4.44
C PRO A 50 0.12 -12.13 5.12
N ASP A 51 -1.01 -11.43 5.00
CA ASP A 51 -1.23 -10.14 5.67
C ASP A 51 -1.23 -10.33 7.19
N VAL A 52 -1.90 -11.38 7.66
CA VAL A 52 -1.94 -11.73 9.09
C VAL A 52 -0.54 -12.10 9.57
N MET A 53 0.19 -12.89 8.80
CA MET A 53 1.55 -13.30 9.14
C MET A 53 2.50 -12.09 9.17
N GLN A 54 2.34 -11.15 8.25
CA GLN A 54 3.14 -9.92 8.25
C GLN A 54 2.85 -9.08 9.49
N ARG A 55 1.58 -8.94 9.86
CA ARG A 55 1.20 -8.25 11.10
C ARG A 55 1.85 -8.89 12.31
N GLU A 56 1.92 -10.21 12.34
CA GLU A 56 2.53 -10.96 13.45
C GLU A 56 4.06 -10.93 13.44
N GLY A 57 4.67 -10.40 12.38
CA GLY A 57 6.12 -10.35 12.23
C GLY A 57 6.73 -11.62 11.66
N LYS A 58 5.91 -12.51 11.09
CA LYS A 58 6.33 -13.83 10.59
C LYS A 58 6.51 -13.88 9.07
N TYR A 59 6.20 -12.80 8.39
CA TYR A 59 6.27 -12.71 6.94
C TYR A 59 6.74 -11.31 6.54
N PRO A 60 8.05 -11.06 6.59
CA PRO A 60 8.56 -9.73 6.21
C PRO A 60 8.40 -9.50 4.71
N PRO A 61 8.11 -8.27 4.29
CA PRO A 61 8.07 -7.97 2.86
C PRO A 61 9.45 -8.16 2.24
N PRO A 62 9.51 -8.56 0.95
CA PRO A 62 10.80 -8.68 0.27
C PRO A 62 11.47 -7.31 0.13
N PRO A 63 12.82 -7.28 -0.03
CA PRO A 63 13.55 -6.02 -0.22
C PRO A 63 12.96 -5.19 -1.35
N GLY A 64 12.76 -3.90 -1.11
CA GLY A 64 12.18 -2.96 -2.08
C GLY A 64 10.66 -2.92 -2.09
N ALA A 65 9.98 -3.85 -1.44
CA ALA A 65 8.52 -3.81 -1.32
C ALA A 65 8.09 -2.88 -0.17
N SER A 66 6.86 -2.37 -0.27
CA SER A 66 6.27 -1.56 0.79
C SER A 66 6.04 -2.40 2.06
N ASP A 67 6.14 -1.75 3.21
CA ASP A 67 5.77 -2.36 4.50
C ASP A 67 4.25 -2.35 4.73
N ILE A 68 3.50 -1.64 3.89
CA ILE A 68 2.04 -1.59 3.99
C ILE A 68 1.44 -2.94 3.59
N LEU A 69 0.49 -3.41 4.40
CA LEU A 69 -0.17 -4.69 4.18
C LEU A 69 -0.99 -4.72 2.89
N GLY A 70 -1.10 -5.89 2.30
CA GLY A 70 -2.02 -6.15 1.21
C GLY A 70 -1.34 -6.76 -0.01
N LEU A 71 -2.03 -7.73 -0.63
CA LEU A 71 -1.55 -8.45 -1.82
C LEU A 71 -2.51 -8.32 -2.98
N GLU A 72 -3.72 -7.80 -2.77
CA GLU A 72 -4.70 -7.69 -3.85
C GLU A 72 -5.61 -6.49 -3.64
N VAL A 73 -5.91 -5.83 -4.73
CA VAL A 73 -6.81 -4.68 -4.75
C VAL A 73 -7.67 -4.72 -6.00
N ALA A 74 -8.79 -4.02 -5.94
CA ALA A 74 -9.62 -3.68 -7.08
C ALA A 74 -9.84 -2.18 -7.07
N GLY A 75 -9.83 -1.56 -8.24
CA GLY A 75 -9.99 -0.12 -8.30
C GLY A 75 -9.81 0.41 -9.72
N ILE A 76 -9.56 1.69 -9.82
CA ILE A 76 -9.46 2.41 -11.09
C ILE A 76 -8.02 2.92 -11.24
N ILE A 77 -7.41 2.65 -12.39
CA ILE A 77 -6.09 3.19 -12.71
C ILE A 77 -6.25 4.68 -12.95
N THR A 78 -5.52 5.49 -12.18
CA THR A 78 -5.57 6.95 -12.27
C THR A 78 -4.31 7.57 -12.86
N GLU A 79 -3.21 6.83 -12.86
CA GLU A 79 -1.93 7.30 -13.40
C GLU A 79 -1.13 6.13 -13.94
N LEU A 80 -0.41 6.37 -15.03
CA LEU A 80 0.48 5.38 -15.64
C LEU A 80 1.93 5.81 -15.38
N GLY A 81 2.77 4.87 -14.96
CA GLY A 81 4.20 5.09 -14.88
C GLY A 81 4.85 5.02 -16.26
N GLU A 82 6.14 5.34 -16.32
CA GLU A 82 6.89 5.30 -17.56
C GLU A 82 6.86 3.91 -18.18
N GLY A 83 6.64 3.84 -19.48
CA GLY A 83 6.64 2.60 -20.23
C GLY A 83 5.32 1.84 -20.22
N VAL A 84 4.32 2.33 -19.50
CA VAL A 84 2.98 1.73 -19.46
C VAL A 84 2.07 2.41 -20.47
N THR A 85 1.38 1.63 -21.27
CA THR A 85 0.47 2.15 -22.30
C THR A 85 -0.94 1.64 -22.12
#